data_9004b7d5b61ab0a936466bf64698226a
#
_entry.id   9004b7d5b61ab0a936466bf64698226a
#
_cell.length_a   1.000
_cell.length_b   1.000
_cell.length_c   1.000
_cell.angle_alpha   90.00
_cell.angle_beta   90.00
_cell.angle_gamma   90.00
#
_symmetry.space_group_name_H-M   'P 1'
#
loop_
_entity.id
_entity.type
_entity.pdbx_description
1 polymer ?
#
loop_
_entity_poly.entity_id
_entity_poly.type
_entity_poly.pdbx_seq_one_letter_code
_entity_poly.pdbx_strand_id
1 'polypeptide(L)'
;MAIITEVTNTEALEKMLSNLSATNLHRAVARASRRAATAARTAGTKQLRGIYTMKADDMKEKTTIRKESDGTTLLFRGSVERIEKFRTKVKRKKGGGVFVSIKKGNQTKVPRSFEAHGHMFKRDGKGRIPYRGLYGPAVPQMFGNKEVMDAMDTRGSEVFETRLYHEIGQLTGE
;
A
#
# COMPACT_ATOMS: atom_id res chain seq x y z
N MET A 1 22.07 19.53 59.75
CA MET A 1 21.22 18.37 59.57
C MET A 1 21.31 17.99 58.10
N ALA A 2 22.05 16.95 57.75
CA ALA A 2 22.19 16.50 56.36
C ALA A 2 21.23 15.34 56.16
N ILE A 3 20.33 15.48 55.16
CA ILE A 3 19.42 14.40 54.75
C ILE A 3 20.15 13.63 53.65
N ILE A 4 20.63 12.41 53.97
CA ILE A 4 21.17 11.48 52.99
C ILE A 4 20.02 10.63 52.51
N THR A 5 19.65 10.79 51.26
CA THR A 5 18.64 9.94 50.57
C THR A 5 19.42 8.81 49.88
N GLU A 6 19.42 7.61 50.44
CA GLU A 6 19.92 6.43 49.73
C GLU A 6 18.91 6.02 48.67
N VAL A 7 19.36 6.01 47.42
CA VAL A 7 18.60 5.45 46.30
C VAL A 7 18.86 3.96 46.26
N THR A 8 18.02 3.19 46.92
CA THR A 8 18.01 1.72 46.86
C THR A 8 17.31 1.29 45.59
N ASN A 9 18.01 0.73 44.67
CA ASN A 9 17.63 0.01 43.45
C ASN A 9 18.36 0.50 42.18
N THR A 10 19.63 0.84 42.34
CA THR A 10 20.50 1.29 41.25
C THR A 10 20.66 0.21 40.17
N GLU A 11 20.73 -1.09 40.56
CA GLU A 11 20.89 -2.20 39.61
C GLU A 11 19.71 -2.33 38.61
N ALA A 12 18.49 -2.20 39.10
CA ALA A 12 17.30 -2.23 38.23
C ALA A 12 17.28 -1.02 37.29
N LEU A 13 17.66 0.18 37.81
CA LEU A 13 17.74 1.39 36.99
C LEU A 13 18.86 1.30 35.94
N GLU A 14 20.05 0.80 36.32
CA GLU A 14 21.16 0.57 35.40
C GLU A 14 20.81 -0.43 34.31
N LYS A 15 20.10 -1.52 34.64
CA LYS A 15 19.58 -2.50 33.69
C LYS A 15 18.56 -1.89 32.72
N MET A 16 17.64 -1.07 33.23
CA MET A 16 16.69 -0.34 32.39
C MET A 16 17.40 0.63 31.43
N LEU A 17 18.37 1.40 31.91
CA LEU A 17 19.17 2.33 31.12
C LEU A 17 20.01 1.59 30.06
N SER A 18 20.60 0.46 30.39
CA SER A 18 21.35 -0.36 29.44
C SER A 18 20.44 -0.96 28.37
N ASN A 19 19.22 -1.37 28.71
CA ASN A 19 18.22 -1.85 27.78
C ASN A 19 17.71 -0.77 26.83
N LEU A 20 17.68 0.50 27.28
CA LEU A 20 17.33 1.68 26.48
C LEU A 20 18.50 2.20 25.63
N SER A 21 19.54 1.41 25.42
CA SER A 21 20.65 1.79 24.55
C SER A 21 20.16 2.22 23.15
N ALA A 22 20.90 3.13 22.50
CA ALA A 22 20.56 3.61 21.17
C ALA A 22 20.30 2.47 20.16
N THR A 23 21.10 1.39 20.25
CA THR A 23 20.95 0.21 19.40
C THR A 23 19.60 -0.50 19.62
N ASN A 24 19.16 -0.65 20.85
CA ASN A 24 17.90 -1.30 21.18
C ASN A 24 16.70 -0.43 20.77
N LEU A 25 16.79 0.88 20.98
CA LEU A 25 15.78 1.84 20.51
C LEU A 25 15.67 1.82 18.99
N HIS A 26 16.77 1.82 18.25
CA HIS A 26 16.73 1.68 16.79
C HIS A 26 16.07 0.38 16.33
N ARG A 27 16.32 -0.73 17.03
CA ARG A 27 15.65 -2.01 16.76
C ARG A 27 14.15 -1.95 17.02
N ALA A 28 13.73 -1.33 18.13
CA ALA A 28 12.32 -1.13 18.47
C ALA A 28 11.60 -0.30 17.40
N VAL A 29 12.17 0.85 17.02
CA VAL A 29 11.65 1.70 15.94
C VAL A 29 11.56 0.95 14.61
N ALA A 30 12.60 0.21 14.23
CA ALA A 30 12.61 -0.57 12.99
C ALA A 30 11.53 -1.66 12.96
N ARG A 31 11.26 -2.33 14.09
CA ARG A 31 10.18 -3.32 14.20
C ARG A 31 8.81 -2.66 14.11
N ALA A 32 8.59 -1.58 14.86
CA ALA A 32 7.35 -0.81 14.82
C ALA A 32 7.07 -0.27 13.41
N SER A 33 8.06 0.36 12.76
CA SER A 33 7.96 0.89 11.40
C SER A 33 7.60 -0.19 10.37
N ARG A 34 8.20 -1.38 10.45
CA ARG A 34 7.88 -2.48 9.55
C ARG A 34 6.44 -2.97 9.71
N ARG A 35 5.94 -3.05 10.95
CA ARG A 35 4.55 -3.41 11.23
C ARG A 35 3.58 -2.34 10.72
N ALA A 36 3.91 -1.07 10.96
CA ALA A 36 3.16 0.07 10.47
C ALA A 36 3.06 0.09 8.93
N ALA A 37 4.18 -0.08 8.22
CA ALA A 37 4.21 -0.14 6.76
C ALA A 37 3.36 -1.29 6.20
N THR A 38 3.37 -2.45 6.87
CA THR A 38 2.51 -3.60 6.51
C THR A 38 1.03 -3.29 6.71
N ALA A 39 0.69 -2.64 7.82
CA ALA A 39 -0.69 -2.22 8.13
C ALA A 39 -1.18 -1.14 7.15
N ALA A 40 -0.37 -0.13 6.86
CA ALA A 40 -0.64 0.92 5.88
C ALA A 40 -0.89 0.33 4.49
N ARG A 41 -0.02 -0.57 3.99
CA ARG A 41 -0.23 -1.28 2.72
C ARG A 41 -1.56 -2.04 2.69
N THR A 42 -1.90 -2.69 3.77
CA THR A 42 -3.15 -3.47 3.86
C THR A 42 -4.37 -2.55 3.85
N ALA A 43 -4.34 -1.45 4.59
CA ALA A 43 -5.38 -0.44 4.60
C ALA A 43 -5.56 0.20 3.23
N GLY A 44 -4.46 0.62 2.59
CA GLY A 44 -4.49 1.18 1.23
C GLY A 44 -5.06 0.20 0.20
N THR A 45 -4.64 -1.07 0.23
CA THR A 45 -5.19 -2.11 -0.65
C THR A 45 -6.69 -2.34 -0.41
N LYS A 46 -7.14 -2.31 0.85
CA LYS A 46 -8.56 -2.45 1.20
C LYS A 46 -9.36 -1.27 0.65
N GLN A 47 -8.88 -0.05 0.83
CA GLN A 47 -9.52 1.17 0.33
C GLN A 47 -9.57 1.17 -1.21
N LEU A 48 -8.46 0.85 -1.88
CA LEU A 48 -8.41 0.71 -3.34
C LEU A 48 -9.42 -0.29 -3.89
N ARG A 49 -9.58 -1.43 -3.24
CA ARG A 49 -10.62 -2.42 -3.60
C ARG A 49 -12.04 -1.90 -3.40
N GLY A 50 -12.24 -0.90 -2.57
CA GLY A 50 -13.51 -0.16 -2.47
C GLY A 50 -13.79 0.65 -3.74
N ILE A 51 -12.75 1.29 -4.29
CA ILE A 51 -12.84 2.25 -5.40
C ILE A 51 -12.68 1.56 -6.77
N TYR A 52 -11.67 0.70 -6.91
CA TYR A 52 -11.27 0.08 -8.19
C TYR A 52 -11.68 -1.39 -8.30
N THR A 53 -11.75 -1.89 -9.52
CA THR A 53 -12.14 -3.29 -9.80
C THR A 53 -10.96 -4.25 -9.93
N MET A 54 -9.72 -3.76 -9.77
CA MET A 54 -8.49 -4.56 -9.83
C MET A 54 -8.39 -5.54 -8.66
N LYS A 55 -7.73 -6.68 -8.86
CA LYS A 55 -7.49 -7.67 -7.81
C LYS A 55 -6.43 -7.19 -6.82
N ALA A 56 -6.56 -7.61 -5.56
CA ALA A 56 -5.63 -7.22 -4.49
C ALA A 56 -4.19 -7.69 -4.76
N ASP A 57 -4.03 -8.86 -5.36
CA ASP A 57 -2.72 -9.46 -5.61
C ASP A 57 -1.94 -8.68 -6.68
N ASP A 58 -2.62 -8.24 -7.74
CA ASP A 58 -2.03 -7.35 -8.75
C ASP A 58 -1.53 -6.02 -8.15
N MET A 59 -2.24 -5.49 -7.14
CA MET A 59 -1.83 -4.27 -6.43
C MET A 59 -0.62 -4.52 -5.51
N LYS A 60 -0.63 -5.65 -4.77
CA LYS A 60 0.44 -6.02 -3.82
C LYS A 60 1.76 -6.30 -4.54
N GLU A 61 1.71 -6.95 -5.70
CA GLU A 61 2.89 -7.25 -6.53
C GLU A 61 3.70 -6.00 -6.88
N LYS A 62 3.03 -4.87 -7.04
CA LYS A 62 3.64 -3.56 -7.35
C LYS A 62 4.04 -2.75 -6.12
N THR A 63 3.96 -3.36 -4.93
CA THR A 63 4.24 -2.70 -3.66
C THR A 63 5.35 -3.42 -2.93
N THR A 64 6.42 -2.70 -2.60
CA THR A 64 7.58 -3.23 -1.90
C THR A 64 7.80 -2.51 -0.57
N ILE A 65 8.05 -3.26 0.50
CA ILE A 65 8.44 -2.74 1.80
C ILE A 65 9.96 -2.86 1.90
N ARG A 66 10.67 -1.75 2.05
CA ARG A 66 12.13 -1.69 2.22
C ARG A 66 12.46 -1.27 3.63
N LYS A 67 13.43 -1.96 4.22
CA LYS A 67 14.06 -1.52 5.46
C LYS A 67 15.15 -0.51 5.12
N GLU A 68 15.16 0.61 5.81
CA GLU A 68 16.20 1.63 5.74
C GLU A 68 16.91 1.76 7.11
N SER A 69 17.94 2.57 7.20
CA SER A 69 18.73 2.75 8.44
C SER A 69 17.89 3.29 9.60
N ASP A 70 17.00 4.20 9.31
CA ASP A 70 16.19 4.98 10.26
C ASP A 70 14.68 4.61 10.26
N GLY A 71 14.27 3.65 9.41
CA GLY A 71 12.88 3.30 9.33
C GLY A 71 12.52 2.24 8.30
N THR A 72 11.33 2.39 7.73
CA THR A 72 10.81 1.49 6.70
C THR A 72 10.06 2.29 5.66
N THR A 73 10.46 2.15 4.40
CA THR A 73 9.82 2.81 3.26
C THR A 73 8.86 1.86 2.55
N LEU A 74 7.66 2.35 2.28
CA LEU A 74 6.66 1.68 1.45
C LEU A 74 6.73 2.26 0.04
N LEU A 75 7.17 1.44 -0.91
CA LEU A 75 7.45 1.86 -2.27
C LEU A 75 6.43 1.27 -3.24
N PHE A 76 5.83 2.13 -4.05
CA PHE A 76 4.92 1.74 -5.13
C PHE A 76 5.61 1.93 -6.47
N ARG A 77 5.70 0.87 -7.27
CA ARG A 77 6.31 0.90 -8.61
C ARG A 77 5.40 0.24 -9.63
N GLY A 78 5.38 0.78 -10.82
CA GLY A 78 4.64 0.20 -11.94
C GLY A 78 4.33 1.23 -13.01
N SER A 79 4.15 0.73 -14.23
CA SER A 79 3.59 1.45 -15.37
C SER A 79 2.07 1.33 -15.39
N VAL A 80 1.45 1.89 -16.41
CA VAL A 80 0.03 1.70 -16.70
C VAL A 80 -0.32 0.22 -16.81
N GLU A 81 -1.41 -0.17 -16.20
CA GLU A 81 -1.83 -1.57 -16.17
C GLU A 81 -2.71 -1.89 -17.37
N ARG A 82 -2.60 -3.12 -17.89
CA ARG A 82 -3.50 -3.58 -18.96
C ARG A 82 -4.94 -3.56 -18.49
N ILE A 83 -5.85 -3.18 -19.37
CA ILE A 83 -7.26 -3.01 -19.02
C ILE A 83 -7.92 -4.32 -18.57
N GLU A 84 -7.38 -5.45 -18.97
CA GLU A 84 -7.85 -6.80 -18.59
C GLU A 84 -7.70 -7.08 -17.09
N LYS A 85 -6.79 -6.39 -16.40
CA LYS A 85 -6.64 -6.46 -14.93
C LYS A 85 -7.80 -5.80 -14.19
N PHE A 86 -8.58 -4.99 -14.90
CA PHE A 86 -9.82 -4.39 -14.38
C PHE A 86 -11.02 -5.20 -14.86
N ARG A 87 -12.20 -4.92 -14.32
CA ARG A 87 -13.42 -5.61 -14.75
C ARG A 87 -13.79 -5.20 -16.16
N THR A 88 -13.58 -6.09 -17.12
CA THR A 88 -13.93 -5.91 -18.53
C THR A 88 -15.04 -6.87 -18.95
N LYS A 89 -15.90 -6.45 -19.86
CA LYS A 89 -16.90 -7.29 -20.53
C LYS A 89 -16.83 -7.05 -22.04
N VAL A 90 -16.77 -8.12 -22.80
CA VAL A 90 -16.79 -8.08 -24.26
C VAL A 90 -18.14 -8.51 -24.78
N LYS A 91 -18.81 -7.66 -25.55
CA LYS A 91 -20.04 -7.99 -26.26
C LYS A 91 -19.73 -8.16 -27.75
N ARG A 92 -19.90 -9.37 -28.27
CA ARG A 92 -19.56 -9.74 -29.66
C ARG A 92 -20.72 -9.50 -30.66
N LYS A 93 -21.94 -9.19 -30.18
CA LYS A 93 -23.12 -8.92 -31.03
C LYS A 93 -22.99 -7.55 -31.76
N LYS A 94 -23.81 -7.35 -32.83
CA LYS A 94 -23.91 -6.08 -33.57
C LYS A 94 -24.06 -4.91 -32.57
N GLY A 95 -23.25 -3.87 -32.71
CA GLY A 95 -23.21 -2.76 -31.77
C GLY A 95 -22.41 -3.05 -30.47
N GLY A 96 -21.77 -4.22 -30.37
CA GLY A 96 -20.93 -4.62 -29.23
C GLY A 96 -19.66 -3.81 -29.07
N GLY A 97 -18.66 -4.39 -28.44
CA GLY A 97 -17.36 -3.79 -28.13
C GLY A 97 -16.91 -4.13 -26.71
N VAL A 98 -15.85 -3.49 -26.29
CA VAL A 98 -15.31 -3.68 -24.94
C VAL A 98 -15.95 -2.69 -23.98
N PHE A 99 -16.47 -3.21 -22.88
CA PHE A 99 -17.01 -2.43 -21.77
C PHE A 99 -16.04 -2.56 -20.60
N VAL A 100 -15.61 -1.45 -20.07
CA VAL A 100 -14.61 -1.40 -19.00
C VAL A 100 -15.20 -0.74 -17.76
N SER A 101 -14.92 -1.34 -16.61
CA SER A 101 -15.25 -0.76 -15.32
C SER A 101 -13.95 -0.65 -14.50
N ILE A 102 -13.25 0.47 -14.62
CA ILE A 102 -12.03 0.74 -13.85
C ILE A 102 -12.39 1.03 -12.40
N LYS A 103 -13.32 1.97 -12.19
CA LYS A 103 -13.91 2.24 -10.86
C LYS A 103 -15.19 1.45 -10.70
N LYS A 104 -15.50 1.05 -9.48
CA LYS A 104 -16.76 0.39 -9.16
C LYS A 104 -17.94 1.32 -9.45
N GLY A 105 -19.05 0.73 -9.88
CA GLY A 105 -20.27 1.48 -10.22
C GLY A 105 -20.22 2.20 -11.57
N ASN A 106 -19.05 2.36 -12.18
CA ASN A 106 -18.89 3.07 -13.45
C ASN A 106 -18.44 2.10 -14.56
N GLN A 107 -19.33 1.81 -15.50
CA GLN A 107 -19.03 1.01 -16.68
C GLN A 107 -19.11 1.87 -17.95
N THR A 108 -18.01 1.95 -18.67
CA THR A 108 -17.92 2.75 -19.90
C THR A 108 -17.67 1.84 -21.10
N LYS A 109 -18.40 2.07 -22.19
CA LYS A 109 -18.14 1.44 -23.49
C LYS A 109 -16.97 2.18 -24.16
N VAL A 110 -15.92 1.43 -24.52
CA VAL A 110 -14.81 1.99 -25.29
C VAL A 110 -15.17 1.95 -26.78
N PRO A 111 -15.33 3.09 -27.45
CA PRO A 111 -15.68 3.10 -28.86
C PRO A 111 -14.57 2.48 -29.71
N ARG A 112 -14.96 1.73 -30.78
CA ARG A 112 -14.04 1.06 -31.70
C ARG A 112 -13.08 0.06 -31.07
N SER A 113 -13.45 -0.49 -29.92
CA SER A 113 -12.66 -1.48 -29.24
C SER A 113 -13.04 -2.90 -29.65
N PHE A 114 -12.06 -3.79 -29.56
CA PHE A 114 -12.22 -5.22 -29.86
C PHE A 114 -11.27 -6.04 -29.00
N GLU A 115 -11.55 -7.34 -28.90
CA GLU A 115 -10.70 -8.31 -28.24
C GLU A 115 -9.96 -9.14 -29.30
N ALA A 116 -8.66 -9.34 -29.11
CA ALA A 116 -7.88 -10.30 -29.87
C ALA A 116 -6.87 -10.99 -28.94
N HIS A 117 -6.82 -12.33 -28.98
CA HIS A 117 -5.89 -13.15 -28.17
C HIS A 117 -5.93 -12.85 -26.66
N GLY A 118 -7.12 -12.56 -26.12
CA GLY A 118 -7.29 -12.23 -24.68
C GLY A 118 -6.87 -10.79 -24.31
N HIS A 119 -6.47 -9.98 -25.28
CA HIS A 119 -6.10 -8.59 -25.08
C HIS A 119 -7.10 -7.63 -25.67
N MET A 120 -7.27 -6.47 -25.05
CA MET A 120 -8.20 -5.44 -25.47
C MET A 120 -7.49 -4.34 -26.25
N PHE A 121 -8.02 -4.03 -27.42
CA PHE A 121 -7.47 -3.04 -28.34
C PHE A 121 -8.53 -2.01 -28.73
N LYS A 122 -8.06 -0.84 -29.17
CA LYS A 122 -8.86 0.22 -29.76
C LYS A 122 -8.26 0.64 -31.10
N ARG A 123 -9.11 0.84 -32.11
CA ARG A 123 -8.71 1.38 -33.40
C ARG A 123 -8.62 2.90 -33.32
N ASP A 124 -7.56 3.47 -33.85
CA ASP A 124 -7.34 4.92 -33.81
C ASP A 124 -8.13 5.66 -34.93
N GLY A 125 -8.40 5.00 -36.06
CA GLY A 125 -9.14 5.55 -37.20
C GLY A 125 -10.42 4.76 -37.57
N LYS A 126 -11.02 5.10 -38.70
CA LYS A 126 -12.14 4.34 -39.26
C LYS A 126 -11.68 2.99 -39.84
N GLY A 127 -10.43 2.89 -40.23
CA GLY A 127 -9.83 1.70 -40.83
C GLY A 127 -9.57 0.57 -39.82
N ARG A 128 -9.12 -0.59 -40.35
CA ARG A 128 -8.74 -1.75 -39.57
C ARG A 128 -7.44 -1.53 -38.80
N ILE A 129 -6.53 -0.78 -39.35
CA ILE A 129 -5.20 -0.42 -38.82
C ILE A 129 -5.08 1.12 -38.88
N PRO A 130 -4.37 1.81 -37.98
CA PRO A 130 -3.69 1.29 -36.80
C PRO A 130 -4.61 1.02 -35.59
N TYR A 131 -4.12 0.19 -34.65
CA TYR A 131 -4.77 -0.06 -33.37
C TYR A 131 -3.74 -0.06 -32.25
N ARG A 132 -4.20 0.22 -31.02
CA ARG A 132 -3.37 0.24 -29.82
C ARG A 132 -4.01 -0.54 -28.67
N GLY A 133 -3.17 -1.05 -27.76
CA GLY A 133 -3.64 -1.70 -26.54
C GLY A 133 -4.42 -0.73 -25.64
N LEU A 134 -5.38 -1.25 -24.91
CA LEU A 134 -6.10 -0.50 -23.89
C LEU A 134 -5.42 -0.68 -22.53
N TYR A 135 -5.21 0.44 -21.84
CA TYR A 135 -4.59 0.50 -20.52
C TYR A 135 -5.46 1.28 -19.56
N GLY A 136 -5.38 0.92 -18.30
CA GLY A 136 -5.94 1.64 -17.16
C GLY A 136 -4.85 2.41 -16.40
N PRO A 137 -5.19 2.98 -15.23
CA PRO A 137 -4.25 3.71 -14.41
C PRO A 137 -3.14 2.81 -13.87
N ALA A 138 -1.97 3.40 -13.60
CA ALA A 138 -0.87 2.72 -12.91
C ALA A 138 -1.20 2.50 -11.43
N VAL A 139 -0.66 1.43 -10.84
CA VAL A 139 -0.84 1.15 -9.40
C VAL A 139 -0.36 2.31 -8.52
N PRO A 140 0.83 2.93 -8.74
CA PRO A 140 1.23 4.11 -7.97
C PRO A 140 0.23 5.27 -8.04
N GLN A 141 -0.35 5.51 -9.22
CA GLN A 141 -1.35 6.55 -9.42
C GLN A 141 -2.65 6.26 -8.63
N MET A 142 -3.04 4.99 -8.54
CA MET A 142 -4.21 4.58 -7.75
C MET A 142 -3.96 4.76 -6.25
N PHE A 143 -2.77 4.40 -5.74
CA PHE A 143 -2.38 4.61 -4.35
C PHE A 143 -2.21 6.09 -3.99
N GLY A 144 -1.87 6.95 -4.96
CA GLY A 144 -1.80 8.41 -4.78
C GLY A 144 -3.18 9.10 -4.66
N ASN A 145 -4.29 8.36 -4.70
CA ASN A 145 -5.60 8.92 -4.38
C ASN A 145 -5.65 9.36 -2.91
N LYS A 146 -6.14 10.58 -2.66
CA LYS A 146 -6.17 11.18 -1.33
C LYS A 146 -6.85 10.29 -0.29
N GLU A 147 -8.02 9.75 -0.58
CA GLU A 147 -8.75 8.87 0.35
C GLU A 147 -7.95 7.61 0.71
N VAL A 148 -7.14 7.10 -0.23
CA VAL A 148 -6.30 5.93 -0.03
C VAL A 148 -5.10 6.29 0.83
N MET A 149 -4.46 7.43 0.54
CA MET A 149 -3.33 7.93 1.33
C MET A 149 -3.75 8.23 2.77
N ASP A 150 -4.85 8.93 2.97
CA ASP A 150 -5.39 9.25 4.30
C ASP A 150 -5.67 7.97 5.11
N ALA A 151 -6.25 6.94 4.49
CA ALA A 151 -6.48 5.65 5.15
C ALA A 151 -5.18 4.90 5.48
N MET A 152 -4.16 5.04 4.64
CA MET A 152 -2.82 4.45 4.88
C MET A 152 -2.11 5.16 6.03
N ASP A 153 -2.12 6.48 6.04
CA ASP A 153 -1.45 7.31 7.05
C ASP A 153 -2.10 7.11 8.42
N THR A 154 -3.43 7.15 8.50
CA THR A 154 -4.17 6.89 9.74
C THR A 154 -3.82 5.52 10.30
N ARG A 155 -3.95 4.46 9.50
CA ARG A 155 -3.68 3.10 9.99
C ARG A 155 -2.21 2.83 10.26
N GLY A 156 -1.32 3.43 9.48
CA GLY A 156 0.13 3.35 9.67
C GLY A 156 0.55 3.97 11.01
N SER A 157 0.09 5.19 11.29
CA SER A 157 0.38 5.91 12.53
C SER A 157 -0.15 5.19 13.76
N GLU A 158 -1.42 4.76 13.76
CA GLU A 158 -2.00 3.99 14.86
C GLU A 158 -1.18 2.74 15.22
N VAL A 159 -0.80 1.96 14.18
CA VAL A 159 -0.03 0.73 14.38
C VAL A 159 1.40 1.03 14.80
N PHE A 160 2.00 2.10 14.27
CA PHE A 160 3.34 2.52 14.67
C PHE A 160 3.39 2.86 16.16
N GLU A 161 2.52 3.73 16.62
CA GLU A 161 2.44 4.15 18.02
C GLU A 161 2.21 2.95 18.95
N THR A 162 1.17 2.15 18.68
CA THR A 162 0.87 0.97 19.50
C THR A 162 2.05 0.01 19.58
N ARG A 163 2.74 -0.22 18.47
CA ARG A 163 3.90 -1.14 18.45
C ARG A 163 5.13 -0.54 19.08
N LEU A 164 5.35 0.75 18.90
CA LEU A 164 6.47 1.43 19.54
C LEU A 164 6.35 1.39 21.07
N TYR A 165 5.18 1.70 21.61
CA TYR A 165 4.93 1.56 23.07
C TYR A 165 5.16 0.14 23.56
N HIS A 166 4.68 -0.88 22.85
CA HIS A 166 4.91 -2.27 23.21
C HIS A 166 6.39 -2.66 23.18
N GLU A 167 7.15 -2.25 22.14
CA GLU A 167 8.58 -2.56 22.04
C GLU A 167 9.39 -1.83 23.13
N ILE A 168 9.01 -0.60 23.49
CA ILE A 168 9.63 0.15 24.58
C ILE A 168 9.32 -0.51 25.93
N GLY A 169 8.07 -0.88 26.20
CA GLY A 169 7.67 -1.58 27.42
C GLY A 169 8.45 -2.88 27.62
N GLN A 170 8.69 -3.65 26.54
CA GLN A 170 9.57 -4.83 26.62
C GLN A 170 11.02 -4.50 26.96
N LEU A 171 11.53 -3.33 26.60
CA LEU A 171 12.88 -2.89 26.96
C LEU A 171 12.96 -2.42 28.40
N THR A 172 11.89 -1.84 28.95
CA THR A 172 11.80 -1.35 30.33
C THR A 172 11.39 -2.43 31.33
N GLY A 173 10.88 -3.56 30.83
CA GLY A 173 10.46 -4.69 31.68
C GLY A 173 9.03 -4.56 32.22
N GLU A 174 8.21 -3.75 31.56
CA GLU A 174 6.76 -3.65 31.75
C GLU A 174 5.98 -4.70 30.95
#